data_702cc0e980ea323fdd84f785112085f3
#
_entry.id   702cc0e980ea323fdd84f785112085f3
#
_cell.length_a   1.000
_cell.length_b   1.000
_cell.length_c   1.000
_cell.angle_alpha   90.00
_cell.angle_beta   90.00
_cell.angle_gamma   90.00
#
_symmetry.space_group_name_H-M   'P 1'
#
loop_
_entity.id
_entity.type
_entity.pdbx_description
1 polymer ?
#
loop_
_entity_poly.entity_id
_entity_poly.type
_entity_poly.pdbx_seq_one_letter_code
_entity_poly.pdbx_strand_id
1 'polypeptide(L)'
;MARSHTPTRLAGPLQAPVHRAAVLALALLLGACAGQAPDARPTAPVSAAWKSAPPPGWISTADAPKDWQEGRWWALFDDAALDALMGRIEIGNQNLALALANVAQAEALLRQAQAQQWPTLDVQLGAQRSGRPSAGSGTLQAGASWAPDLWGRLADAVQAQGARVQASRADLAAARLAAQGSLANAYFGVREADAELQLLDDIITGYERAVTITQNRYSAGVAAHTDLLQAQSTLANARSSRAALAGSRNSSEQAIALLVGEPPAQFALAPAPWSAAVPVLPLTMPSELLLRRPDVASSERAVAAANANIGAARAAYFPSLNLSAGLGGKAGSLATLASAPTLAWSLGATLAQTLFDAGARDAALDQARAAQQAATASYRQSVLTALGQVDGQLNAMAALSQQIEHARAAAEAAAGAEQRILNSYQAGLSAYTDVVTSQATSLSARRSVLQLQVQRQQAAVALVQAMGGGWQAPWGVAAS
;
A
#
# COMPACT_ATOMS: atom_id res chain seq x y z
N MET A 1 -44.98 62.12 -74.13
CA MET A 1 -45.64 61.87 -72.88
C MET A 1 -45.12 60.56 -72.32
N ALA A 2 -44.13 60.65 -71.42
CA ALA A 2 -43.49 59.51 -70.80
C ALA A 2 -43.92 59.44 -69.36
N ARG A 3 -44.46 58.28 -68.92
CA ARG A 3 -44.74 57.97 -67.47
C ARG A 3 -43.65 57.05 -66.97
N SER A 4 -42.91 57.54 -66.01
CA SER A 4 -41.95 56.79 -65.18
C SER A 4 -42.69 55.90 -64.17
N HIS A 5 -42.33 54.63 -64.16
CA HIS A 5 -42.72 53.70 -63.03
C HIS A 5 -41.50 53.46 -62.19
N THR A 6 -41.57 53.90 -60.94
CA THR A 6 -40.64 53.55 -59.83
C THR A 6 -41.02 52.20 -59.24
N PRO A 7 -40.10 51.26 -59.04
CA PRO A 7 -40.43 50.05 -58.26
C PRO A 7 -40.20 50.30 -56.78
N THR A 8 -41.22 50.02 -56.01
CA THR A 8 -41.26 50.00 -54.55
C THR A 8 -40.38 48.86 -54.03
N ARG A 9 -39.37 49.19 -53.19
CA ARG A 9 -38.62 48.20 -52.42
C ARG A 9 -39.48 47.66 -51.27
N LEU A 10 -39.75 46.36 -51.29
CA LEU A 10 -40.26 45.60 -50.15
C LEU A 10 -39.14 45.35 -49.16
N ALA A 11 -39.32 45.78 -47.94
CA ALA A 11 -38.44 45.49 -46.79
C ALA A 11 -38.48 44.01 -46.44
N GLY A 12 -37.37 43.34 -46.46
CA GLY A 12 -37.14 42.03 -45.85
C GLY A 12 -36.38 42.20 -44.51
N PRO A 13 -36.02 41.17 -43.81
CA PRO A 13 -36.81 40.36 -42.89
C PRO A 13 -36.39 40.55 -41.40
N LEU A 14 -37.35 40.71 -40.54
CA LEU A 14 -37.20 40.71 -39.05
C LEU A 14 -37.11 39.30 -38.46
N GLN A 15 -36.33 38.40 -39.03
CA GLN A 15 -36.20 37.03 -38.53
C GLN A 15 -34.91 36.69 -37.76
N ALA A 16 -33.91 37.58 -37.70
CA ALA A 16 -32.60 37.32 -37.11
C ALA A 16 -32.52 37.26 -35.53
N PRO A 17 -33.36 38.01 -34.73
CA PRO A 17 -33.19 37.99 -33.29
C PRO A 17 -33.84 36.76 -32.60
N VAL A 18 -34.88 36.18 -33.16
CA VAL A 18 -35.64 35.05 -32.52
C VAL A 18 -34.77 33.76 -32.54
N HIS A 19 -34.04 33.52 -33.62
CA HIS A 19 -33.15 32.34 -33.73
C HIS A 19 -31.96 32.44 -32.79
N ARG A 20 -31.40 33.64 -32.58
CA ARG A 20 -30.29 33.85 -31.61
C ARG A 20 -30.77 33.74 -30.18
N ALA A 21 -31.97 34.21 -29.84
CA ALA A 21 -32.54 34.05 -28.51
C ALA A 21 -32.92 32.61 -28.23
N ALA A 22 -33.41 31.84 -29.21
CA ALA A 22 -33.72 30.41 -29.05
C ALA A 22 -32.42 29.57 -28.85
N VAL A 23 -31.34 29.87 -29.59
CA VAL A 23 -30.04 29.20 -29.42
C VAL A 23 -29.40 29.51 -28.04
N LEU A 24 -29.49 30.79 -27.61
CA LEU A 24 -29.02 31.20 -26.28
C LEU A 24 -29.84 30.57 -25.13
N ALA A 25 -31.18 30.51 -25.26
CA ALA A 25 -32.05 29.84 -24.30
C ALA A 25 -31.81 28.33 -24.24
N LEU A 26 -31.55 27.69 -25.38
CA LEU A 26 -31.17 26.26 -25.46
C LEU A 26 -29.81 26.02 -24.82
N ALA A 27 -28.82 26.90 -25.05
CA ALA A 27 -27.50 26.82 -24.43
C ALA A 27 -27.56 27.04 -22.91
N LEU A 28 -28.40 27.92 -22.41
CA LEU A 28 -28.60 28.15 -20.96
C LEU A 28 -29.35 26.99 -20.29
N LEU A 29 -30.32 26.38 -20.97
CA LEU A 29 -31.02 25.18 -20.48
C LEU A 29 -30.10 23.95 -20.45
N LEU A 30 -29.18 23.85 -21.39
CA LEU A 30 -28.18 22.78 -21.44
C LEU A 30 -27.08 22.92 -20.35
N GLY A 31 -26.73 24.17 -19.97
CA GLY A 31 -25.74 24.45 -18.93
C GLY A 31 -26.24 24.23 -17.50
N ALA A 32 -27.56 24.26 -17.25
CA ALA A 32 -28.14 24.11 -15.91
C ALA A 32 -28.21 22.68 -15.40
N CYS A 33 -28.01 21.66 -16.27
CA CYS A 33 -28.09 20.23 -15.89
C CYS A 33 -26.74 19.58 -15.61
N ALA A 34 -25.61 20.26 -15.80
CA ALA A 34 -24.29 19.74 -15.49
C ALA A 34 -23.95 19.91 -14.00
N GLY A 35 -24.81 19.41 -13.11
CA GLY A 35 -24.49 19.32 -11.69
C GLY A 35 -23.45 18.23 -11.45
N GLN A 36 -22.19 18.60 -11.26
CA GLN A 36 -21.20 17.71 -10.69
C GLN A 36 -21.74 17.15 -9.38
N ALA A 37 -21.68 15.83 -9.22
CA ALA A 37 -21.95 15.22 -7.92
C ALA A 37 -21.00 15.87 -6.89
N PRO A 38 -21.51 16.38 -5.76
CA PRO A 38 -20.62 16.98 -4.77
C PRO A 38 -19.57 15.94 -4.35
N ASP A 39 -18.30 16.35 -4.34
CA ASP A 39 -17.18 15.55 -3.83
C ASP A 39 -17.31 15.47 -2.28
N ALA A 40 -18.40 14.84 -1.86
CA ALA A 40 -18.70 14.67 -0.46
C ALA A 40 -17.76 13.59 0.08
N ARG A 41 -16.72 14.03 0.79
CA ARG A 41 -15.85 13.12 1.53
C ARG A 41 -16.69 12.30 2.49
N PRO A 42 -16.53 10.98 2.51
CA PRO A 42 -17.26 10.14 3.43
C PRO A 42 -16.82 10.44 4.87
N THR A 43 -17.78 10.72 5.73
CA THR A 43 -17.52 10.86 7.17
C THR A 43 -17.25 9.50 7.80
N ALA A 44 -16.24 9.43 8.67
CA ALA A 44 -15.95 8.27 9.50
C ALA A 44 -16.01 8.68 10.98
N PRO A 45 -16.45 7.80 11.89
CA PRO A 45 -16.42 8.07 13.32
C PRO A 45 -14.98 8.07 13.81
N VAL A 46 -14.50 9.18 14.38
CA VAL A 46 -13.16 9.33 14.92
C VAL A 46 -13.26 9.82 16.36
N SER A 47 -12.55 9.15 17.28
CA SER A 47 -12.47 9.56 18.68
C SER A 47 -11.61 10.82 18.83
N ALA A 48 -11.90 11.64 19.84
CA ALA A 48 -11.08 12.81 20.15
C ALA A 48 -9.71 12.47 20.74
N ALA A 49 -9.58 11.30 21.37
CA ALA A 49 -8.35 10.82 22.01
C ALA A 49 -8.22 9.30 21.87
N TRP A 50 -7.02 8.78 22.07
CA TRP A 50 -6.74 7.35 22.18
C TRP A 50 -7.31 6.81 23.50
N LYS A 51 -7.76 5.55 23.49
CA LYS A 51 -8.21 4.85 24.70
C LYS A 51 -7.02 4.51 25.61
N SER A 52 -5.92 4.05 25.01
CA SER A 52 -4.69 3.70 25.70
C SER A 52 -3.82 4.95 25.91
N ALA A 53 -3.25 5.11 27.12
CA ALA A 53 -2.36 6.23 27.42
C ALA A 53 -1.09 6.14 26.54
N PRO A 54 -0.60 7.27 25.99
CA PRO A 54 0.69 7.30 25.33
C PRO A 54 1.84 6.90 26.26
N PRO A 55 2.92 6.29 25.74
CA PRO A 55 4.12 6.00 26.52
C PRO A 55 4.70 7.29 27.13
N PRO A 56 5.37 7.20 28.30
CA PRO A 56 6.05 8.37 28.90
C PRO A 56 7.04 9.00 27.90
N GLY A 57 7.04 10.33 27.82
CA GLY A 57 7.97 11.09 26.97
C GLY A 57 7.58 11.15 25.48
N TRP A 58 6.38 10.71 25.08
CA TRP A 58 5.92 10.86 23.71
C TRP A 58 5.99 12.33 23.24
N ILE A 59 6.20 12.53 21.94
CA ILE A 59 6.21 13.85 21.30
C ILE A 59 5.09 13.91 20.25
N SER A 60 4.61 15.13 19.94
CA SER A 60 3.68 15.33 18.84
C SER A 60 4.36 15.09 17.50
N THR A 61 3.62 14.59 16.49
CA THR A 61 4.13 14.52 15.11
C THR A 61 4.49 15.90 14.53
N ALA A 62 3.97 16.99 15.07
CA ALA A 62 4.38 18.35 14.71
C ALA A 62 5.81 18.66 15.15
N ASP A 63 6.25 18.09 16.28
CA ASP A 63 7.59 18.26 16.85
C ASP A 63 8.53 17.12 16.48
N ALA A 64 8.11 16.25 15.55
CA ALA A 64 8.87 15.09 15.13
C ALA A 64 10.20 15.49 14.47
N PRO A 65 11.28 14.71 14.67
CA PRO A 65 12.55 14.91 13.98
C PRO A 65 12.38 14.94 12.45
N LYS A 66 13.30 15.62 11.77
CA LYS A 66 13.29 15.77 10.32
C LYS A 66 13.27 14.42 9.60
N ASP A 67 14.04 13.44 10.07
CA ASP A 67 14.05 12.09 9.51
C ASP A 67 12.67 11.44 9.51
N TRP A 68 11.89 11.59 10.58
CA TRP A 68 10.50 11.13 10.61
C TRP A 68 9.63 11.81 9.57
N GLN A 69 9.75 13.14 9.43
CA GLN A 69 8.97 13.90 8.45
C GLN A 69 9.33 13.53 7.00
N GLU A 70 10.57 13.09 6.77
CA GLU A 70 11.06 12.57 5.48
C GLU A 70 10.72 11.08 5.26
N GLY A 71 10.02 10.43 6.21
CA GLY A 71 9.65 9.02 6.15
C GLY A 71 10.79 8.05 6.51
N ARG A 72 11.90 8.54 7.04
CA ARG A 72 13.03 7.74 7.54
C ARG A 72 12.89 7.41 9.03
N TRP A 73 11.75 6.87 9.39
CA TRP A 73 11.39 6.58 10.78
C TRP A 73 12.38 5.64 11.51
N TRP A 74 13.07 4.76 10.80
CA TRP A 74 14.06 3.84 11.35
C TRP A 74 15.31 4.54 11.89
N ALA A 75 15.61 5.76 11.42
CA ALA A 75 16.72 6.55 11.94
C ALA A 75 16.58 6.86 13.44
N LEU A 76 15.35 6.81 13.98
CA LEU A 76 15.12 6.95 15.41
C LEU A 76 15.77 5.86 16.27
N PHE A 77 16.07 4.68 15.69
CA PHE A 77 16.74 3.58 16.38
C PHE A 77 18.25 3.74 16.47
N ASP A 78 18.83 4.73 15.79
CA ASP A 78 20.27 5.06 15.78
C ASP A 78 21.14 3.83 15.47
N ASP A 79 20.77 3.06 14.44
CA ASP A 79 21.44 1.84 14.01
C ASP A 79 21.88 1.95 12.54
N ALA A 80 23.18 2.15 12.33
CA ALA A 80 23.77 2.34 11.01
C ALA A 80 23.60 1.10 10.08
N ALA A 81 23.56 -0.11 10.65
CA ALA A 81 23.36 -1.33 9.85
C ALA A 81 21.90 -1.42 9.36
N LEU A 82 20.96 -1.06 10.21
CA LEU A 82 19.53 -0.95 9.84
C LEU A 82 19.35 0.13 8.77
N ASP A 83 19.95 1.30 8.91
CA ASP A 83 19.86 2.40 7.94
C ASP A 83 20.39 1.98 6.56
N ALA A 84 21.56 1.33 6.52
CA ALA A 84 22.14 0.79 5.28
C ALA A 84 21.22 -0.23 4.59
N LEU A 85 20.57 -1.12 5.35
CA LEU A 85 19.62 -2.10 4.82
C LEU A 85 18.35 -1.45 4.29
N MET A 86 17.83 -0.43 4.98
CA MET A 86 16.65 0.32 4.55
C MET A 86 16.87 1.02 3.20
N GLY A 87 18.06 1.57 2.96
CA GLY A 87 18.41 2.12 1.66
C GLY A 87 18.40 1.09 0.53
N ARG A 88 18.72 -0.17 0.81
CA ARG A 88 18.73 -1.25 -0.19
C ARG A 88 17.34 -1.72 -0.60
N ILE A 89 16.33 -1.63 0.29
CA ILE A 89 14.92 -1.96 -0.03
C ILE A 89 14.41 -1.13 -1.21
N GLU A 90 14.70 0.16 -1.24
CA GLU A 90 14.22 1.07 -2.29
C GLU A 90 14.70 0.68 -3.69
N ILE A 91 15.83 -0.02 -3.78
CA ILE A 91 16.48 -0.40 -5.04
C ILE A 91 16.13 -1.83 -5.44
N GLY A 92 16.15 -2.77 -4.48
CA GLY A 92 16.15 -4.22 -4.77
C GLY A 92 14.80 -4.91 -4.56
N ASN A 93 13.85 -4.31 -3.81
CA ASN A 93 12.63 -5.00 -3.43
C ASN A 93 11.66 -5.17 -4.61
N GLN A 94 11.39 -6.42 -5.00
CA GLN A 94 10.54 -6.74 -6.14
C GLN A 94 9.05 -6.39 -5.91
N ASN A 95 8.58 -6.39 -4.67
CA ASN A 95 7.21 -5.95 -4.36
C ASN A 95 7.05 -4.44 -4.55
N LEU A 96 8.09 -3.65 -4.26
CA LEU A 96 8.09 -2.22 -4.56
C LEU A 96 8.15 -1.97 -6.07
N ALA A 97 8.96 -2.74 -6.81
CA ALA A 97 8.99 -2.67 -8.27
C ALA A 97 7.62 -3.00 -8.88
N LEU A 98 6.91 -4.02 -8.37
CA LEU A 98 5.54 -4.34 -8.77
C LEU A 98 4.58 -3.17 -8.47
N ALA A 99 4.63 -2.61 -7.27
CA ALA A 99 3.77 -1.49 -6.89
C ALA A 99 4.03 -0.24 -7.77
N LEU A 100 5.30 0.02 -8.12
CA LEU A 100 5.68 1.10 -9.04
C LEU A 100 5.13 0.84 -10.47
N ALA A 101 5.19 -0.39 -10.95
CA ALA A 101 4.62 -0.77 -12.24
C ALA A 101 3.08 -0.59 -12.25
N ASN A 102 2.40 -0.89 -11.14
CA ASN A 102 0.96 -0.64 -10.99
C ASN A 102 0.62 0.86 -11.07
N VAL A 103 1.45 1.74 -10.49
CA VAL A 103 1.29 3.20 -10.66
C VAL A 103 1.44 3.60 -12.13
N ALA A 104 2.47 3.10 -12.82
CA ALA A 104 2.68 3.38 -14.24
C ALA A 104 1.51 2.88 -15.11
N GLN A 105 0.94 1.73 -14.80
CA GLN A 105 -0.26 1.19 -15.44
C GLN A 105 -1.48 2.12 -15.22
N ALA A 106 -1.72 2.56 -13.98
CA ALA A 106 -2.82 3.48 -13.67
C ALA A 106 -2.66 4.81 -14.41
N GLU A 107 -1.44 5.36 -14.50
CA GLU A 107 -1.14 6.57 -15.29
C GLU A 107 -1.37 6.36 -16.79
N ALA A 108 -1.07 5.19 -17.33
CA ALA A 108 -1.36 4.86 -18.72
C ALA A 108 -2.87 4.80 -18.99
N LEU A 109 -3.66 4.21 -18.06
CA LEU A 109 -5.12 4.18 -18.14
C LEU A 109 -5.72 5.60 -18.06
N LEU A 110 -5.15 6.48 -17.23
CA LEU A 110 -5.56 7.89 -17.19
C LEU A 110 -5.31 8.58 -18.54
N ARG A 111 -4.11 8.40 -19.13
CA ARG A 111 -3.82 8.95 -20.48
C ARG A 111 -4.76 8.37 -21.54
N GLN A 112 -5.11 7.10 -21.46
CA GLN A 112 -6.08 6.47 -22.36
C GLN A 112 -7.47 7.11 -22.22
N ALA A 113 -7.95 7.38 -21.00
CA ALA A 113 -9.22 8.06 -20.77
C ALA A 113 -9.18 9.50 -21.30
N GLN A 114 -8.08 10.24 -21.09
CA GLN A 114 -7.89 11.58 -21.62
C GLN A 114 -7.88 11.59 -23.16
N ALA A 115 -7.29 10.58 -23.79
CA ALA A 115 -7.27 10.46 -25.24
C ALA A 115 -8.68 10.31 -25.84
N GLN A 116 -9.64 9.72 -25.11
CA GLN A 116 -11.03 9.60 -25.56
C GLN A 116 -11.76 10.96 -25.68
N GLN A 117 -11.22 12.05 -25.12
CA GLN A 117 -11.76 13.39 -25.27
C GLN A 117 -11.40 14.03 -26.62
N TRP A 118 -10.47 13.45 -27.37
CA TRP A 118 -9.93 13.98 -28.61
C TRP A 118 -10.44 13.21 -29.83
N PRO A 119 -10.45 13.83 -31.04
CA PRO A 119 -10.78 13.12 -32.26
C PRO A 119 -9.84 11.96 -32.56
N THR A 120 -10.38 10.89 -33.11
CA THR A 120 -9.60 9.79 -33.69
C THR A 120 -9.49 9.99 -35.21
N LEU A 121 -8.31 9.66 -35.76
CA LEU A 121 -8.05 9.63 -37.18
C LEU A 121 -7.69 8.22 -37.58
N ASP A 122 -8.34 7.71 -38.60
CA ASP A 122 -8.08 6.39 -39.15
C ASP A 122 -7.91 6.42 -40.67
N VAL A 123 -7.10 5.53 -41.18
CA VAL A 123 -6.92 5.32 -42.64
C VAL A 123 -7.18 3.84 -42.90
N GLN A 124 -8.09 3.60 -43.84
CA GLN A 124 -8.46 2.24 -44.25
C GLN A 124 -8.17 2.05 -45.74
N LEU A 125 -7.41 1.03 -46.06
CA LEU A 125 -7.21 0.53 -47.43
C LEU A 125 -7.87 -0.84 -47.55
N GLY A 126 -8.84 -0.92 -48.43
CA GLY A 126 -9.59 -2.17 -48.67
C GLY A 126 -9.47 -2.62 -50.15
N ALA A 127 -9.33 -3.91 -50.36
CA ALA A 127 -9.48 -4.52 -51.68
C ALA A 127 -10.50 -5.66 -51.59
N GLN A 128 -11.51 -5.67 -52.43
CA GLN A 128 -12.54 -6.65 -52.45
C GLN A 128 -12.77 -7.20 -53.87
N ARG A 129 -12.94 -8.47 -54.01
CA ARG A 129 -13.32 -9.11 -55.27
C ARG A 129 -14.58 -9.99 -55.02
N SER A 130 -15.62 -9.71 -55.78
CA SER A 130 -16.91 -10.41 -55.56
C SER A 130 -17.58 -10.70 -56.90
N GLY A 131 -18.38 -11.78 -56.95
CA GLY A 131 -19.36 -12.11 -57.96
C GLY A 131 -18.85 -12.85 -59.22
N ARG A 132 -19.82 -13.21 -60.08
CA ARG A 132 -19.62 -13.69 -61.45
C ARG A 132 -20.50 -12.83 -62.37
N PRO A 133 -19.93 -12.09 -63.31
CA PRO A 133 -18.50 -11.93 -63.63
C PRO A 133 -17.77 -11.21 -62.47
N SER A 134 -16.52 -11.56 -62.24
CA SER A 134 -15.72 -11.03 -61.10
C SER A 134 -15.46 -9.50 -61.27
N ALA A 135 -15.96 -8.73 -60.31
CA ALA A 135 -15.63 -7.31 -60.18
C ALA A 135 -14.69 -7.10 -59.01
N GLY A 136 -13.56 -6.46 -59.26
CA GLY A 136 -12.67 -5.98 -58.22
C GLY A 136 -13.06 -4.57 -57.79
N SER A 137 -12.86 -4.22 -56.51
CA SER A 137 -12.92 -2.83 -56.05
C SER A 137 -11.83 -2.57 -55.02
N GLY A 138 -11.15 -1.43 -55.19
CA GLY A 138 -10.26 -0.87 -54.20
C GLY A 138 -10.94 0.31 -53.48
N THR A 139 -10.75 0.44 -52.22
CA THR A 139 -11.23 1.58 -51.41
C THR A 139 -10.07 2.13 -50.61
N LEU A 140 -9.92 3.46 -50.59
CA LEU A 140 -9.03 4.18 -49.69
C LEU A 140 -9.89 5.20 -48.96
N GLN A 141 -9.90 5.14 -47.64
CA GLN A 141 -10.66 6.07 -46.80
C GLN A 141 -9.79 6.58 -45.67
N ALA A 142 -9.79 7.89 -45.46
CA ALA A 142 -9.31 8.54 -44.25
C ALA A 142 -10.54 9.06 -43.50
N GLY A 143 -10.68 8.66 -42.25
CA GLY A 143 -11.79 9.02 -41.40
C GLY A 143 -11.33 9.80 -40.19
N ALA A 144 -12.19 10.70 -39.70
CA ALA A 144 -12.06 11.31 -38.41
C ALA A 144 -13.39 11.14 -37.67
N SER A 145 -13.33 10.76 -36.41
CA SER A 145 -14.51 10.69 -35.52
C SER A 145 -14.22 11.36 -34.18
N TRP A 146 -15.20 12.09 -33.68
CA TRP A 146 -15.12 12.78 -32.40
C TRP A 146 -16.48 12.85 -31.73
N ALA A 147 -16.52 12.41 -30.46
CA ALA A 147 -17.67 12.54 -29.59
C ALA A 147 -17.38 13.62 -28.54
N PRO A 148 -17.77 14.91 -28.78
CA PRO A 148 -17.56 15.97 -27.80
C PRO A 148 -18.34 15.67 -26.52
N ASP A 149 -17.68 15.90 -25.36
CA ASP A 149 -18.26 15.60 -24.04
C ASP A 149 -19.18 16.72 -23.58
N LEU A 150 -20.43 16.66 -24.02
CA LEU A 150 -21.45 17.68 -23.69
C LEU A 150 -22.01 17.52 -22.28
N TRP A 151 -21.96 16.31 -21.73
CA TRP A 151 -22.64 15.93 -20.48
C TRP A 151 -21.68 15.48 -19.38
N GLY A 152 -20.39 15.60 -19.58
CA GLY A 152 -19.35 15.28 -18.61
C GLY A 152 -19.03 13.79 -18.47
N ARG A 153 -19.55 12.91 -19.33
CA ARG A 153 -19.28 11.46 -19.28
C ARG A 153 -17.80 11.13 -19.37
N LEU A 154 -17.08 11.77 -20.31
CA LEU A 154 -15.64 11.55 -20.50
C LEU A 154 -14.84 12.27 -19.42
N ALA A 155 -15.27 13.46 -19.00
CA ALA A 155 -14.66 14.21 -17.91
C ALA A 155 -14.74 13.41 -16.59
N ASP A 156 -15.90 12.83 -16.27
CA ASP A 156 -16.09 11.97 -15.10
C ASP A 156 -15.25 10.70 -15.18
N ALA A 157 -15.13 10.10 -16.37
CA ALA A 157 -14.25 8.94 -16.57
C ALA A 157 -12.77 9.29 -16.35
N VAL A 158 -12.31 10.46 -16.81
CA VAL A 158 -10.96 10.98 -16.55
C VAL A 158 -10.76 11.24 -15.04
N GLN A 159 -11.75 11.85 -14.37
CA GLN A 159 -11.71 12.09 -12.94
C GLN A 159 -11.63 10.78 -12.15
N ALA A 160 -12.41 9.76 -12.53
CA ALA A 160 -12.34 8.43 -11.93
C ALA A 160 -10.95 7.80 -12.07
N GLN A 161 -10.35 7.87 -13.27
CA GLN A 161 -8.99 7.35 -13.48
C GLN A 161 -7.92 8.17 -12.74
N GLY A 162 -8.08 9.49 -12.65
CA GLY A 162 -7.22 10.36 -11.86
C GLY A 162 -7.23 9.98 -10.37
N ALA A 163 -8.41 9.71 -9.81
CA ALA A 163 -8.53 9.21 -8.43
C ALA A 163 -7.88 7.84 -8.25
N ARG A 164 -7.97 6.94 -9.24
CA ARG A 164 -7.28 5.63 -9.21
C ARG A 164 -5.76 5.76 -9.26
N VAL A 165 -5.21 6.71 -10.01
CA VAL A 165 -3.77 7.02 -9.98
C VAL A 165 -3.33 7.45 -8.57
N GLN A 166 -4.11 8.32 -7.92
CA GLN A 166 -3.83 8.74 -6.54
C GLN A 166 -3.91 7.57 -5.57
N ALA A 167 -4.92 6.70 -5.69
CA ALA A 167 -5.03 5.47 -4.89
C ALA A 167 -3.79 4.57 -5.08
N SER A 168 -3.39 4.31 -6.32
CA SER A 168 -2.22 3.46 -6.61
C SER A 168 -0.90 4.05 -6.08
N ARG A 169 -0.74 5.38 -6.06
CA ARG A 169 0.41 6.04 -5.42
C ARG A 169 0.39 5.88 -3.90
N ALA A 170 -0.78 5.91 -3.28
CA ALA A 170 -0.93 5.62 -1.86
C ALA A 170 -0.64 4.14 -1.57
N ASP A 171 -1.08 3.22 -2.43
CA ASP A 171 -0.78 1.78 -2.31
C ASP A 171 0.73 1.51 -2.41
N LEU A 172 1.46 2.23 -3.28
CA LEU A 172 2.93 2.18 -3.34
C LEU A 172 3.56 2.62 -2.01
N ALA A 173 3.05 3.71 -1.41
CA ALA A 173 3.54 4.18 -0.11
C ALA A 173 3.24 3.16 1.01
N ALA A 174 2.06 2.53 1.00
CA ALA A 174 1.71 1.46 1.93
C ALA A 174 2.63 0.23 1.77
N ALA A 175 2.90 -0.19 0.53
CA ALA A 175 3.81 -1.30 0.24
C ALA A 175 5.25 -0.99 0.72
N ARG A 176 5.72 0.25 0.53
CA ARG A 176 7.02 0.71 1.03
C ARG A 176 7.09 0.61 2.55
N LEU A 177 6.13 1.19 3.25
CA LEU A 177 6.07 1.15 4.71
C LEU A 177 5.99 -0.29 5.25
N ALA A 178 5.23 -1.17 4.59
CA ALA A 178 5.13 -2.58 4.94
C ALA A 178 6.46 -3.32 4.75
N ALA A 179 7.17 -3.08 3.63
CA ALA A 179 8.47 -3.67 3.37
C ALA A 179 9.53 -3.21 4.38
N GLN A 180 9.55 -1.91 4.71
CA GLN A 180 10.43 -1.33 5.72
C GLN A 180 10.17 -1.94 7.11
N GLY A 181 8.90 -2.05 7.52
CA GLY A 181 8.55 -2.68 8.80
C GLY A 181 8.90 -4.17 8.85
N SER A 182 8.71 -4.89 7.76
CA SER A 182 9.11 -6.30 7.65
C SER A 182 10.63 -6.46 7.78
N LEU A 183 11.41 -5.58 7.14
CA LEU A 183 12.87 -5.59 7.27
C LEU A 183 13.30 -5.30 8.71
N ALA A 184 12.76 -4.26 9.34
CA ALA A 184 13.08 -3.92 10.72
C ALA A 184 12.79 -5.08 11.68
N ASN A 185 11.63 -5.74 11.53
CA ASN A 185 11.28 -6.90 12.35
C ASN A 185 12.22 -8.09 12.13
N ALA A 186 12.60 -8.39 10.90
CA ALA A 186 13.57 -9.44 10.60
C ALA A 186 14.96 -9.09 11.14
N TYR A 187 15.38 -7.83 11.00
CA TYR A 187 16.65 -7.33 11.52
C TYR A 187 16.73 -7.45 13.05
N PHE A 188 15.73 -6.98 13.78
CA PHE A 188 15.69 -7.12 15.24
C PHE A 188 15.64 -8.58 15.68
N GLY A 189 14.98 -9.45 14.91
CA GLY A 189 14.99 -10.90 15.15
C GLY A 189 16.38 -11.52 14.95
N VAL A 190 17.18 -11.08 13.98
CA VAL A 190 18.59 -11.51 13.83
C VAL A 190 19.43 -11.03 15.00
N ARG A 191 19.27 -9.77 15.42
CA ARG A 191 20.05 -9.20 16.55
C ARG A 191 19.70 -9.85 17.88
N GLU A 192 18.42 -10.15 18.11
CA GLU A 192 17.99 -10.93 19.29
C GLU A 192 18.59 -12.33 19.27
N ALA A 193 18.56 -13.02 18.13
CA ALA A 193 19.16 -14.33 17.98
C ALA A 193 20.69 -14.30 18.19
N ASP A 194 21.40 -13.27 17.73
CA ASP A 194 22.82 -13.07 18.02
C ASP A 194 23.08 -12.97 19.53
N ALA A 195 22.26 -12.19 20.26
CA ALA A 195 22.38 -12.06 21.72
C ALA A 195 22.03 -13.35 22.46
N GLU A 196 21.00 -14.08 22.02
CA GLU A 196 20.61 -15.36 22.63
C GLU A 196 21.64 -16.48 22.33
N LEU A 197 22.28 -16.48 21.14
CA LEU A 197 23.39 -17.39 20.83
C LEU A 197 24.57 -17.15 21.77
N GLN A 198 24.94 -15.90 22.00
CA GLN A 198 25.99 -15.55 22.96
C GLN A 198 25.65 -16.03 24.38
N LEU A 199 24.41 -15.80 24.82
CA LEU A 199 23.94 -16.33 26.13
C LEU A 199 24.05 -17.85 26.22
N LEU A 200 23.68 -18.57 25.16
CA LEU A 200 23.79 -20.03 25.11
C LEU A 200 25.26 -20.50 25.10
N ASP A 201 26.16 -19.79 24.43
CA ASP A 201 27.61 -20.13 24.42
C ASP A 201 28.21 -20.00 25.83
N ASP A 202 27.85 -18.94 26.57
CA ASP A 202 28.28 -18.76 27.96
C ASP A 202 27.74 -19.89 28.87
N ILE A 203 26.48 -20.27 28.69
CA ILE A 203 25.83 -21.36 29.45
C ILE A 203 26.41 -22.71 29.10
N ILE A 204 26.67 -23.01 27.81
CA ILE A 204 27.31 -24.24 27.37
C ILE A 204 28.70 -24.38 28.03
N THR A 205 29.46 -23.30 28.09
CA THR A 205 30.75 -23.26 28.81
C THR A 205 30.58 -23.60 30.29
N GLY A 206 29.53 -23.11 30.94
CA GLY A 206 29.19 -23.44 32.31
C GLY A 206 28.82 -24.94 32.49
N TYR A 207 28.02 -25.48 31.54
CA TYR A 207 27.61 -26.88 31.57
C TYR A 207 28.81 -27.85 31.30
N GLU A 208 29.75 -27.48 30.43
CA GLU A 208 30.98 -28.24 30.21
C GLU A 208 31.81 -28.36 31.50
N ARG A 209 31.91 -27.25 32.25
CA ARG A 209 32.55 -27.27 33.58
C ARG A 209 31.79 -28.17 34.57
N ALA A 210 30.47 -28.09 34.56
CA ALA A 210 29.62 -28.95 35.45
C ALA A 210 29.79 -30.42 35.11
N VAL A 211 29.83 -30.80 33.83
CA VAL A 211 30.16 -32.21 33.42
C VAL A 211 31.53 -32.64 33.94
N THR A 212 32.55 -31.78 33.78
CA THR A 212 33.91 -32.08 34.27
C THR A 212 33.94 -32.28 35.77
N ILE A 213 33.29 -31.42 36.55
CA ILE A 213 33.19 -31.53 38.02
C ILE A 213 32.48 -32.83 38.41
N THR A 214 31.34 -33.15 37.79
CA THR A 214 30.53 -34.33 38.09
C THR A 214 31.28 -35.59 37.68
N GLN A 215 32.02 -35.61 36.56
CA GLN A 215 32.88 -36.71 36.14
C GLN A 215 33.98 -37.00 37.20
N ASN A 216 34.63 -35.97 37.69
CA ASN A 216 35.71 -36.09 38.69
C ASN A 216 35.14 -36.63 40.02
N ARG A 217 33.95 -36.15 40.44
CA ARG A 217 33.29 -36.66 41.66
C ARG A 217 32.83 -38.13 41.52
N TYR A 218 32.35 -38.51 40.32
CA TYR A 218 32.00 -39.92 40.05
C TYR A 218 33.26 -40.81 40.08
N SER A 219 34.36 -40.38 39.44
CA SER A 219 35.61 -41.13 39.46
C SER A 219 36.21 -41.27 40.89
N ALA A 220 35.96 -40.29 41.74
CA ALA A 220 36.32 -40.36 43.18
C ALA A 220 35.29 -41.14 44.05
N GLY A 221 34.22 -41.68 43.48
CA GLY A 221 33.19 -42.47 44.19
C GLY A 221 32.27 -41.62 45.04
N VAL A 222 32.23 -40.30 44.91
CA VAL A 222 31.41 -39.38 45.73
C VAL A 222 30.17 -38.84 45.00
N ALA A 223 29.97 -39.16 43.71
CA ALA A 223 28.72 -38.87 42.97
C ALA A 223 28.19 -40.13 42.29
N ALA A 224 26.89 -40.19 42.06
CA ALA A 224 26.24 -41.28 41.34
C ALA A 224 26.49 -41.15 39.82
N HIS A 225 26.52 -42.29 39.13
CA HIS A 225 26.61 -42.29 37.65
C HIS A 225 25.44 -41.57 36.97
N THR A 226 24.28 -41.59 37.62
CA THR A 226 23.08 -40.85 37.20
C THR A 226 23.29 -39.34 37.13
N ASP A 227 24.07 -38.78 38.06
CA ASP A 227 24.43 -37.35 38.06
C ASP A 227 25.25 -36.98 36.86
N LEU A 228 26.21 -37.83 36.47
CA LEU A 228 27.03 -37.63 35.29
C LEU A 228 26.21 -37.71 34.01
N LEU A 229 25.34 -38.72 33.89
CA LEU A 229 24.44 -38.85 32.72
C LEU A 229 23.48 -37.64 32.61
N GLN A 230 23.00 -37.13 33.71
CA GLN A 230 22.17 -35.94 33.78
C GLN A 230 22.94 -34.68 33.29
N ALA A 231 24.19 -34.51 33.74
CA ALA A 231 25.04 -33.43 33.33
C ALA A 231 25.32 -33.46 31.80
N GLN A 232 25.62 -34.64 31.28
CA GLN A 232 25.83 -34.84 29.84
C GLN A 232 24.57 -34.57 29.03
N SER A 233 23.41 -35.02 29.52
CA SER A 233 22.11 -34.75 28.87
C SER A 233 21.80 -33.24 28.81
N THR A 234 22.02 -32.53 29.93
CA THR A 234 21.81 -31.08 30.01
C THR A 234 22.69 -30.32 29.01
N LEU A 235 23.99 -30.69 28.92
CA LEU A 235 24.91 -30.12 27.96
C LEU A 235 24.48 -30.42 26.51
N ALA A 236 24.07 -31.65 26.20
CA ALA A 236 23.62 -32.05 24.88
C ALA A 236 22.36 -31.26 24.46
N ASN A 237 21.39 -31.06 25.38
CA ASN A 237 20.19 -30.26 25.13
C ASN A 237 20.50 -28.80 24.89
N ALA A 238 21.45 -28.20 25.60
CA ALA A 238 21.89 -26.82 25.37
C ALA A 238 22.54 -26.65 23.99
N ARG A 239 23.39 -27.59 23.60
CA ARG A 239 24.00 -27.60 22.26
C ARG A 239 22.97 -27.78 21.14
N SER A 240 21.95 -28.63 21.35
CA SER A 240 20.84 -28.79 20.42
C SER A 240 20.02 -27.50 20.30
N SER A 241 19.72 -26.83 21.41
CA SER A 241 19.02 -25.54 21.42
C SER A 241 19.79 -24.46 20.68
N ARG A 242 21.11 -24.41 20.87
CA ARG A 242 22.00 -23.49 20.12
C ARG A 242 21.95 -23.74 18.63
N ALA A 243 22.00 -25.01 18.18
CA ALA A 243 21.93 -25.35 16.76
C ALA A 243 20.59 -24.96 16.15
N ALA A 244 19.47 -25.19 16.87
CA ALA A 244 18.14 -24.78 16.43
C ALA A 244 18.04 -23.26 16.28
N LEU A 245 18.55 -22.50 17.25
CA LEU A 245 18.57 -21.04 17.22
C LEU A 245 19.42 -20.49 16.07
N ALA A 246 20.58 -21.08 15.80
CA ALA A 246 21.39 -20.72 14.66
C ALA A 246 20.64 -20.93 13.31
N GLY A 247 19.86 -22.00 13.21
CA GLY A 247 18.95 -22.23 12.09
C GLY A 247 17.88 -21.13 11.95
N SER A 248 17.26 -20.73 13.05
CA SER A 248 16.26 -19.64 13.08
C SER A 248 16.88 -18.30 12.69
N ARG A 249 18.08 -17.98 13.18
CA ARG A 249 18.85 -16.80 12.79
C ARG A 249 19.09 -16.76 11.28
N ASN A 250 19.53 -17.87 10.69
CA ASN A 250 19.76 -17.99 9.26
C ASN A 250 18.45 -17.78 8.46
N SER A 251 17.32 -18.28 8.96
CA SER A 251 16.03 -18.05 8.31
C SER A 251 15.64 -16.56 8.32
N SER A 252 15.87 -15.85 9.42
CA SER A 252 15.64 -14.40 9.51
C SER A 252 16.59 -13.62 8.59
N GLU A 253 17.84 -14.03 8.48
CA GLU A 253 18.83 -13.46 7.56
C GLU A 253 18.42 -13.65 6.09
N GLN A 254 17.93 -14.84 5.73
CA GLN A 254 17.36 -15.10 4.39
C GLN A 254 16.13 -14.22 4.11
N ALA A 255 15.27 -13.98 5.09
CA ALA A 255 14.15 -13.07 4.93
C ALA A 255 14.61 -11.63 4.63
N ILE A 256 15.68 -11.16 5.26
CA ILE A 256 16.29 -9.87 4.94
C ILE A 256 16.83 -9.86 3.50
N ALA A 257 17.54 -10.89 3.09
CA ALA A 257 18.07 -11.02 1.72
C ALA A 257 16.97 -10.87 0.67
N LEU A 258 15.83 -11.56 0.86
CA LEU A 258 14.69 -11.47 -0.03
C LEU A 258 14.06 -10.06 -0.06
N LEU A 259 14.00 -9.39 1.11
CA LEU A 259 13.46 -8.03 1.21
C LEU A 259 14.34 -6.98 0.51
N VAL A 260 15.67 -7.16 0.55
CA VAL A 260 16.59 -6.27 -0.17
C VAL A 260 16.83 -6.69 -1.62
N GLY A 261 16.20 -7.79 -2.07
CA GLY A 261 16.27 -8.26 -3.46
C GLY A 261 17.58 -8.96 -3.83
N GLU A 262 18.26 -9.55 -2.85
CA GLU A 262 19.52 -10.29 -3.08
C GLU A 262 19.33 -11.80 -2.94
N PRO A 263 20.06 -12.60 -3.72
CA PRO A 263 20.09 -14.04 -3.52
C PRO A 263 20.61 -14.37 -2.11
N PRO A 264 19.92 -15.23 -1.32
CA PRO A 264 20.35 -15.56 0.04
C PRO A 264 21.80 -16.06 0.16
N ALA A 265 22.32 -16.71 -0.88
CA ALA A 265 23.72 -17.20 -0.90
C ALA A 265 24.78 -16.08 -0.98
N GLN A 266 24.38 -14.85 -1.35
CA GLN A 266 25.27 -13.70 -1.50
C GLN A 266 25.12 -12.68 -0.36
N PHE A 267 24.12 -12.89 0.48
CA PHE A 267 23.81 -12.01 1.60
C PHE A 267 24.37 -12.58 2.90
N ALA A 268 25.05 -11.75 3.67
CA ALA A 268 25.50 -12.08 5.01
C ALA A 268 25.37 -10.85 5.93
N LEU A 269 24.84 -11.06 7.12
CA LEU A 269 24.77 -10.05 8.18
C LEU A 269 25.66 -10.51 9.36
N ALA A 270 26.79 -9.84 9.55
CA ALA A 270 27.70 -10.16 10.63
C ALA A 270 27.02 -10.02 12.00
N PRO A 271 27.31 -10.93 12.97
CA PRO A 271 26.88 -10.75 14.34
C PRO A 271 27.37 -9.40 14.90
N ALA A 272 26.50 -8.73 15.64
CA ALA A 272 26.83 -7.46 16.27
C ALA A 272 26.09 -7.32 17.60
N PRO A 273 26.60 -6.47 18.51
CA PRO A 273 25.89 -6.15 19.76
C PRO A 273 24.48 -5.62 19.47
N TRP A 274 23.51 -6.09 20.24
CA TRP A 274 22.13 -5.68 20.11
C TRP A 274 21.76 -4.63 21.15
N SER A 275 21.18 -3.53 20.70
CA SER A 275 20.53 -2.55 21.56
C SER A 275 19.02 -2.85 21.60
N ALA A 276 18.51 -3.21 22.77
CA ALA A 276 17.08 -3.41 23.02
C ALA A 276 16.32 -2.10 23.29
N ALA A 277 16.95 -0.94 23.02
CA ALA A 277 16.33 0.36 23.22
C ALA A 277 15.16 0.56 22.24
N VAL A 278 14.11 1.18 22.73
CA VAL A 278 13.00 1.67 21.92
C VAL A 278 13.02 3.19 21.99
N PRO A 279 13.12 3.89 20.85
CA PRO A 279 13.14 5.34 20.82
C PRO A 279 11.80 5.94 21.25
N VAL A 280 11.81 7.22 21.57
CA VAL A 280 10.58 8.01 21.74
C VAL A 280 9.96 8.19 20.36
N LEU A 281 8.74 7.66 20.20
CA LEU A 281 8.03 7.72 18.92
C LEU A 281 7.11 8.95 18.88
N PRO A 282 7.08 9.70 17.75
CA PRO A 282 6.08 10.74 17.54
C PRO A 282 4.69 10.13 17.43
N LEU A 283 3.71 10.66 18.16
CA LEU A 283 2.32 10.25 18.12
C LEU A 283 1.44 11.32 17.48
N THR A 284 0.48 10.90 16.69
CA THR A 284 -0.52 11.76 16.07
C THR A 284 -1.85 11.66 16.82
N MET A 285 -2.68 12.69 16.71
CA MET A 285 -4.07 12.64 17.20
C MET A 285 -4.91 11.71 16.28
N PRO A 286 -5.98 11.07 16.80
CA PRO A 286 -6.81 10.18 16.00
C PRO A 286 -7.35 10.81 14.71
N SER A 287 -7.72 12.09 14.74
CA SER A 287 -8.21 12.83 13.56
C SER A 287 -7.12 13.08 12.49
N GLU A 288 -5.87 13.31 12.90
CA GLU A 288 -4.76 13.52 11.98
C GLU A 288 -4.27 12.22 11.34
N LEU A 289 -4.52 11.08 11.99
CA LEU A 289 -4.13 9.76 11.49
C LEU A 289 -4.69 9.50 10.08
N LEU A 290 -5.92 9.99 9.81
CA LEU A 290 -6.59 9.82 8.51
C LEU A 290 -5.80 10.46 7.36
N LEU A 291 -4.97 11.46 7.65
CA LEU A 291 -4.18 12.20 6.67
C LEU A 291 -2.78 11.60 6.46
N ARG A 292 -2.36 10.74 7.38
CA ARG A 292 -0.99 10.23 7.46
C ARG A 292 -0.89 8.75 7.10
N ARG A 293 -2.02 8.06 6.90
CA ARG A 293 -2.01 6.64 6.51
C ARG A 293 -2.27 6.46 5.03
N PRO A 294 -1.34 5.82 4.31
CA PRO A 294 -1.50 5.62 2.88
C PRO A 294 -2.66 4.67 2.52
N ASP A 295 -2.94 3.64 3.32
CA ASP A 295 -4.07 2.71 3.09
C ASP A 295 -5.44 3.41 3.25
N VAL A 296 -5.57 4.32 4.21
CA VAL A 296 -6.78 5.14 4.38
C VAL A 296 -6.93 6.10 3.20
N ALA A 297 -5.84 6.75 2.77
CA ALA A 297 -5.85 7.65 1.63
C ALA A 297 -6.20 6.91 0.31
N SER A 298 -5.71 5.70 0.10
CA SER A 298 -6.08 4.86 -1.05
C SER A 298 -7.58 4.56 -1.06
N SER A 299 -8.14 4.14 0.07
CA SER A 299 -9.58 3.85 0.19
C SER A 299 -10.46 5.09 0.02
N GLU A 300 -10.03 6.27 0.48
CA GLU A 300 -10.70 7.56 0.21
C GLU A 300 -10.73 7.87 -1.28
N ARG A 301 -9.60 7.69 -1.99
CA ARG A 301 -9.53 7.89 -3.44
C ARG A 301 -10.37 6.89 -4.23
N ALA A 302 -10.55 5.67 -3.72
CA ALA A 302 -11.49 4.70 -4.30
C ALA A 302 -12.95 5.20 -4.22
N VAL A 303 -13.35 5.86 -3.12
CA VAL A 303 -14.67 6.51 -3.01
C VAL A 303 -14.81 7.63 -4.04
N ALA A 304 -13.77 8.48 -4.19
CA ALA A 304 -13.77 9.56 -5.18
C ALA A 304 -13.93 9.00 -6.62
N ALA A 305 -13.23 7.92 -6.95
CA ALA A 305 -13.37 7.25 -8.24
C ALA A 305 -14.79 6.69 -8.46
N ALA A 306 -15.40 6.10 -7.42
CA ALA A 306 -16.76 5.57 -7.49
C ALA A 306 -17.80 6.70 -7.63
N ASN A 307 -17.61 7.86 -6.99
CA ASN A 307 -18.45 9.04 -7.16
C ASN A 307 -18.42 9.54 -8.61
N ALA A 308 -17.24 9.66 -9.22
CA ALA A 308 -17.10 10.05 -10.61
C ALA A 308 -17.78 9.05 -11.57
N ASN A 309 -17.74 7.76 -11.29
CA ASN A 309 -18.45 6.75 -12.08
C ASN A 309 -19.98 6.92 -12.02
N ILE A 310 -20.56 7.44 -10.94
CA ILE A 310 -22.00 7.80 -10.88
C ILE A 310 -22.31 8.91 -11.89
N GLY A 311 -21.46 9.94 -11.99
CA GLY A 311 -21.59 11.00 -12.99
C GLY A 311 -21.57 10.45 -14.41
N ALA A 312 -20.59 9.60 -14.73
CA ALA A 312 -20.50 8.95 -16.03
C ALA A 312 -21.75 8.07 -16.36
N ALA A 313 -22.32 7.36 -15.37
CA ALA A 313 -23.54 6.59 -15.54
C ALA A 313 -24.77 7.49 -15.76
N ARG A 314 -24.87 8.64 -15.07
CA ARG A 314 -25.93 9.64 -15.29
C ARG A 314 -25.87 10.25 -16.67
N ALA A 315 -24.68 10.49 -17.21
CA ALA A 315 -24.51 11.05 -18.55
C ALA A 315 -25.14 10.17 -19.64
N ALA A 316 -25.32 8.86 -19.42
CA ALA A 316 -25.99 7.94 -20.34
C ALA A 316 -27.49 8.22 -20.55
N TYR A 317 -28.11 9.05 -19.70
CA TYR A 317 -29.51 9.49 -19.89
C TYR A 317 -29.65 10.61 -20.90
N PHE A 318 -28.57 11.23 -21.34
CA PHE A 318 -28.57 12.36 -22.28
C PHE A 318 -28.20 11.92 -23.69
N PRO A 319 -28.59 12.71 -24.74
CA PRO A 319 -28.22 12.41 -26.12
C PRO A 319 -26.72 12.44 -26.34
N SER A 320 -26.17 11.49 -27.08
CA SER A 320 -24.79 11.50 -27.54
C SER A 320 -24.66 12.19 -28.89
N LEU A 321 -23.69 13.11 -29.00
CA LEU A 321 -23.30 13.76 -30.25
C LEU A 321 -22.03 13.10 -30.79
N ASN A 322 -22.07 12.68 -32.06
CA ASN A 322 -20.89 12.19 -32.76
C ASN A 322 -20.68 13.02 -34.04
N LEU A 323 -19.49 13.59 -34.18
CA LEU A 323 -19.03 14.31 -35.37
C LEU A 323 -18.11 13.38 -36.17
N SER A 324 -18.32 13.34 -37.46
CA SER A 324 -17.52 12.53 -38.39
C SER A 324 -17.10 13.34 -39.60
N ALA A 325 -15.89 13.09 -40.08
CA ALA A 325 -15.38 13.60 -41.34
C ALA A 325 -14.74 12.44 -42.09
N GLY A 326 -14.96 12.41 -43.41
CA GLY A 326 -14.38 11.36 -44.24
C GLY A 326 -13.85 11.95 -45.55
N LEU A 327 -12.73 11.41 -45.99
CA LEU A 327 -12.17 11.64 -47.32
C LEU A 327 -11.81 10.29 -47.91
N GLY A 328 -12.35 9.93 -49.07
CA GLY A 328 -12.06 8.62 -49.62
C GLY A 328 -12.42 8.48 -51.09
N GLY A 329 -11.96 7.38 -51.67
CA GLY A 329 -12.24 7.02 -53.05
C GLY A 329 -12.50 5.53 -53.18
N LYS A 330 -13.30 5.17 -54.18
CA LYS A 330 -13.54 3.79 -54.57
C LYS A 330 -13.26 3.69 -56.07
N ALA A 331 -12.47 2.68 -56.45
CA ALA A 331 -12.12 2.42 -57.87
C ALA A 331 -12.18 0.95 -58.16
N GLY A 332 -12.26 0.59 -59.46
CA GLY A 332 -12.27 -0.82 -59.91
C GLY A 332 -10.94 -1.54 -59.69
N SER A 333 -9.85 -0.84 -59.35
CA SER A 333 -8.55 -1.40 -58.99
C SER A 333 -7.79 -0.47 -58.07
N LEU A 334 -6.80 -1.00 -57.35
CA LEU A 334 -5.90 -0.19 -56.50
C LEU A 334 -5.11 0.86 -57.31
N ALA A 335 -4.75 0.55 -58.56
CA ALA A 335 -4.00 1.45 -59.44
C ALA A 335 -4.79 2.72 -59.84
N THR A 336 -6.12 2.63 -59.86
CA THR A 336 -7.01 3.75 -60.25
C THR A 336 -7.53 4.55 -59.07
N LEU A 337 -7.22 4.16 -57.85
CA LEU A 337 -7.64 4.85 -56.63
C LEU A 337 -7.05 6.27 -56.50
N ALA A 338 -5.84 6.52 -57.03
CA ALA A 338 -5.17 7.81 -56.96
C ALA A 338 -5.64 8.83 -58.00
N SER A 339 -6.59 8.46 -58.90
CA SER A 339 -7.13 9.36 -59.90
C SER A 339 -8.17 10.30 -59.28
N ALA A 340 -8.05 11.60 -59.56
CA ALA A 340 -8.84 12.68 -58.97
C ALA A 340 -10.37 12.55 -59.03
N PRO A 341 -11.01 11.92 -60.04
CA PRO A 341 -12.47 11.84 -60.14
C PRO A 341 -13.12 10.90 -59.10
N THR A 342 -12.34 10.07 -58.37
CA THR A 342 -12.87 9.11 -57.41
C THR A 342 -12.83 9.59 -55.97
N LEU A 343 -12.24 10.75 -55.67
CA LEU A 343 -12.17 11.33 -54.32
C LEU A 343 -13.47 12.05 -53.96
N ALA A 344 -14.04 11.64 -52.84
CA ALA A 344 -15.22 12.26 -52.23
C ALA A 344 -14.94 12.56 -50.75
N TRP A 345 -15.53 13.65 -50.26
CA TRP A 345 -15.47 14.01 -48.86
C TRP A 345 -16.87 14.00 -48.24
N SER A 346 -16.96 13.78 -46.93
CA SER A 346 -18.18 13.85 -46.19
C SER A 346 -17.95 14.49 -44.81
N LEU A 347 -18.93 15.25 -44.34
CA LEU A 347 -19.03 15.73 -42.96
C LEU A 347 -20.38 15.30 -42.41
N GLY A 348 -20.38 14.76 -41.23
CA GLY A 348 -21.58 14.25 -40.55
C GLY A 348 -21.61 14.70 -39.09
N ALA A 349 -22.82 14.96 -38.60
CA ALA A 349 -23.13 15.15 -37.20
C ALA A 349 -24.33 14.25 -36.88
N THR A 350 -24.18 13.36 -35.92
CA THR A 350 -25.24 12.44 -35.49
C THR A 350 -25.54 12.66 -34.02
N LEU A 351 -26.80 13.03 -33.69
CA LEU A 351 -27.31 13.09 -32.33
C LEU A 351 -28.19 11.87 -32.09
N ALA A 352 -27.84 11.07 -31.12
CA ALA A 352 -28.55 9.82 -30.80
C ALA A 352 -29.02 9.80 -29.33
N GLN A 353 -30.27 9.44 -29.11
CA GLN A 353 -30.86 9.27 -27.78
C GLN A 353 -31.58 7.92 -27.72
N THR A 354 -31.23 7.12 -26.72
CA THR A 354 -31.99 5.90 -26.43
C THR A 354 -33.26 6.26 -25.67
N LEU A 355 -34.41 5.98 -26.23
CA LEU A 355 -35.71 6.26 -25.60
C LEU A 355 -36.21 5.12 -24.71
N PHE A 356 -35.95 3.88 -25.11
CA PHE A 356 -36.35 2.67 -24.37
C PHE A 356 -35.23 1.63 -24.39
N ASP A 357 -34.88 1.10 -23.22
CA ASP A 357 -33.82 0.08 -23.02
C ASP A 357 -34.19 -0.96 -21.95
N ALA A 358 -35.48 -1.10 -21.66
CA ALA A 358 -35.99 -2.03 -20.65
C ALA A 358 -35.35 -1.89 -19.25
N GLY A 359 -34.91 -0.65 -18.87
CA GLY A 359 -34.30 -0.34 -17.56
C GLY A 359 -32.80 -0.56 -17.47
N ALA A 360 -32.10 -0.79 -18.58
CA ALA A 360 -30.64 -1.04 -18.57
C ALA A 360 -29.84 0.14 -17.99
N ARG A 361 -30.22 1.39 -18.29
CA ARG A 361 -29.57 2.61 -17.74
C ARG A 361 -29.84 2.77 -16.26
N ASP A 362 -31.08 2.48 -15.81
CA ASP A 362 -31.44 2.52 -14.39
C ASP A 362 -30.61 1.51 -13.59
N ALA A 363 -30.51 0.27 -14.09
CA ALA A 363 -29.70 -0.77 -13.49
C ALA A 363 -28.19 -0.40 -13.46
N ALA A 364 -27.67 0.23 -14.52
CA ALA A 364 -26.28 0.71 -14.54
C ALA A 364 -26.02 1.84 -13.54
N LEU A 365 -26.97 2.77 -13.38
CA LEU A 365 -26.88 3.82 -12.37
C LEU A 365 -26.96 3.24 -10.95
N ASP A 366 -27.86 2.29 -10.71
CA ASP A 366 -27.98 1.64 -9.40
C ASP A 366 -26.75 0.81 -9.07
N GLN A 367 -26.15 0.14 -10.06
CA GLN A 367 -24.84 -0.52 -9.91
C GLN A 367 -23.75 0.48 -9.48
N ALA A 368 -23.66 1.65 -10.13
CA ALA A 368 -22.67 2.68 -9.78
C ALA A 368 -22.89 3.22 -8.36
N ARG A 369 -24.16 3.44 -7.94
CA ARG A 369 -24.50 3.86 -6.58
C ARG A 369 -24.14 2.79 -5.54
N ALA A 370 -24.47 1.54 -5.81
CA ALA A 370 -24.10 0.42 -4.93
C ALA A 370 -22.57 0.27 -4.79
N ALA A 371 -21.82 0.45 -5.89
CA ALA A 371 -20.37 0.44 -5.87
C ALA A 371 -19.78 1.59 -5.02
N GLN A 372 -20.39 2.78 -5.07
CA GLN A 372 -20.00 3.92 -4.22
C GLN A 372 -20.31 3.64 -2.74
N GLN A 373 -21.46 3.05 -2.41
CA GLN A 373 -21.79 2.65 -1.04
C GLN A 373 -20.81 1.61 -0.51
N ALA A 374 -20.44 0.62 -1.32
CA ALA A 374 -19.43 -0.40 -0.98
C ALA A 374 -18.05 0.24 -0.72
N ALA A 375 -17.61 1.15 -1.59
CA ALA A 375 -16.36 1.90 -1.39
C ALA A 375 -16.37 2.73 -0.10
N THR A 376 -17.51 3.39 0.21
CA THR A 376 -17.68 4.16 1.45
C THR A 376 -17.61 3.27 2.68
N ALA A 377 -18.24 2.09 2.65
CA ALA A 377 -18.17 1.13 3.76
C ALA A 377 -16.74 0.60 3.94
N SER A 378 -16.04 0.32 2.86
CA SER A 378 -14.62 -0.09 2.89
C SER A 378 -13.72 1.00 3.48
N TYR A 379 -13.90 2.25 3.10
CA TYR A 379 -13.19 3.39 3.68
C TYR A 379 -13.41 3.48 5.20
N ARG A 380 -14.67 3.41 5.65
CA ARG A 380 -15.00 3.44 7.09
C ARG A 380 -14.35 2.29 7.85
N GLN A 381 -14.34 1.10 7.26
CA GLN A 381 -13.67 -0.07 7.84
C GLN A 381 -12.15 0.14 7.93
N SER A 382 -11.52 0.71 6.91
CA SER A 382 -10.09 1.04 6.93
C SER A 382 -9.76 2.02 8.05
N VAL A 383 -10.59 3.05 8.25
CA VAL A 383 -10.44 4.02 9.36
C VAL A 383 -10.54 3.32 10.72
N LEU A 384 -11.58 2.51 10.94
CA LEU A 384 -11.75 1.78 12.20
C LEU A 384 -10.59 0.84 12.49
N THR A 385 -10.12 0.13 11.46
CA THR A 385 -8.95 -0.76 11.56
C THR A 385 -7.69 0.02 11.92
N ALA A 386 -7.49 1.18 11.29
CA ALA A 386 -6.35 2.06 11.57
C ALA A 386 -6.33 2.54 13.03
N LEU A 387 -7.48 3.01 13.54
CA LEU A 387 -7.62 3.44 14.93
C LEU A 387 -7.37 2.28 15.91
N GLY A 388 -7.95 1.11 15.63
CA GLY A 388 -7.78 -0.08 16.45
C GLY A 388 -6.32 -0.58 16.49
N GLN A 389 -5.60 -0.47 15.37
CA GLN A 389 -4.18 -0.85 15.31
C GLN A 389 -3.31 0.05 16.20
N VAL A 390 -3.48 1.37 16.14
CA VAL A 390 -2.71 2.29 17.00
C VAL A 390 -2.99 2.01 18.48
N ASP A 391 -4.26 1.95 18.86
CA ASP A 391 -4.66 1.69 20.25
C ASP A 391 -4.13 0.34 20.76
N GLY A 392 -4.21 -0.70 19.91
CA GLY A 392 -3.67 -2.03 20.20
C GLY A 392 -2.16 -2.01 20.45
N GLN A 393 -1.38 -1.28 19.64
CA GLN A 393 0.07 -1.18 19.82
C GLN A 393 0.47 -0.35 21.04
N LEU A 394 -0.26 0.73 21.34
CA LEU A 394 -0.05 1.50 22.57
C LEU A 394 -0.24 0.62 23.81
N ASN A 395 -1.33 -0.16 23.85
CA ASN A 395 -1.58 -1.12 24.94
C ASN A 395 -0.51 -2.22 25.02
N ALA A 396 -0.10 -2.78 23.87
CA ALA A 396 0.95 -3.79 23.82
C ALA A 396 2.29 -3.28 24.37
N MET A 397 2.70 -2.06 23.98
CA MET A 397 3.93 -1.44 24.48
C MET A 397 3.91 -1.19 26.00
N ALA A 398 2.76 -0.75 26.54
CA ALA A 398 2.59 -0.57 27.97
C ALA A 398 2.70 -1.90 28.73
N ALA A 399 2.01 -2.94 28.26
CA ALA A 399 2.05 -4.27 28.85
C ALA A 399 3.44 -4.90 28.77
N LEU A 400 4.13 -4.81 27.63
CA LEU A 400 5.48 -5.33 27.44
C LEU A 400 6.49 -4.62 28.34
N SER A 401 6.35 -3.30 28.58
CA SER A 401 7.21 -2.58 29.49
C SER A 401 7.12 -3.11 30.92
N GLN A 402 5.92 -3.38 31.42
CA GLN A 402 5.70 -4.01 32.74
C GLN A 402 6.22 -5.44 32.78
N GLN A 403 5.97 -6.22 31.74
CA GLN A 403 6.45 -7.61 31.66
C GLN A 403 7.98 -7.67 31.69
N ILE A 404 8.68 -6.77 30.99
CA ILE A 404 10.16 -6.70 30.99
C ILE A 404 10.69 -6.38 32.37
N GLU A 405 10.07 -5.48 33.11
CA GLU A 405 10.46 -5.15 34.50
C GLU A 405 10.40 -6.39 35.40
N HIS A 406 9.27 -7.10 35.40
CA HIS A 406 9.10 -8.31 36.19
C HIS A 406 9.98 -9.49 35.71
N ALA A 407 10.16 -9.63 34.40
CA ALA A 407 11.03 -10.66 33.83
C ALA A 407 12.52 -10.44 34.21
N ARG A 408 12.98 -9.19 34.27
CA ARG A 408 14.33 -8.85 34.74
C ARG A 408 14.52 -9.22 36.19
N ALA A 409 13.60 -8.86 37.05
CA ALA A 409 13.65 -9.22 38.47
C ALA A 409 13.65 -10.75 38.64
N ALA A 410 12.85 -11.49 37.87
CA ALA A 410 12.83 -12.95 37.89
C ALA A 410 14.16 -13.55 37.37
N ALA A 411 14.75 -12.99 36.33
CA ALA A 411 16.03 -13.45 35.79
C ALA A 411 17.20 -13.21 36.79
N GLU A 412 17.23 -12.07 37.46
CA GLU A 412 18.21 -11.77 38.51
C GLU A 412 18.08 -12.73 39.70
N ALA A 413 16.85 -12.98 40.18
CA ALA A 413 16.58 -13.91 41.28
C ALA A 413 16.99 -15.34 40.88
N ALA A 414 16.62 -15.80 39.68
CA ALA A 414 16.96 -17.13 39.18
C ALA A 414 18.48 -17.33 39.03
N ALA A 415 19.21 -16.34 38.52
CA ALA A 415 20.68 -16.34 38.39
C ALA A 415 21.34 -16.42 39.79
N GLY A 416 20.82 -15.66 40.76
CA GLY A 416 21.30 -15.72 42.14
C GLY A 416 21.04 -17.08 42.81
N ALA A 417 19.90 -17.71 42.56
CA ALA A 417 19.59 -19.05 43.02
C ALA A 417 20.49 -20.10 42.38
N GLU A 418 20.68 -20.05 41.05
CA GLU A 418 21.58 -20.94 40.31
C GLU A 418 22.97 -20.97 40.92
N GLN A 419 23.55 -19.78 41.13
CA GLN A 419 24.92 -19.66 41.68
C GLN A 419 25.02 -20.28 43.10
N ARG A 420 24.03 -20.05 43.97
CA ARG A 420 24.01 -20.59 45.34
C ARG A 420 23.84 -22.09 45.34
N ILE A 421 22.93 -22.64 44.53
CA ILE A 421 22.68 -24.09 44.43
C ILE A 421 23.93 -24.79 43.86
N LEU A 422 24.60 -24.21 42.85
CA LEU A 422 25.85 -24.76 42.32
C LEU A 422 26.95 -24.78 43.38
N ASN A 423 27.11 -23.73 44.18
CA ASN A 423 28.08 -23.69 45.27
C ASN A 423 27.75 -24.75 46.35
N SER A 424 26.44 -24.93 46.70
CA SER A 424 25.99 -25.95 47.66
C SER A 424 26.27 -27.37 47.16
N TYR A 425 26.04 -27.63 45.87
CA TYR A 425 26.38 -28.91 45.24
C TYR A 425 27.90 -29.19 45.30
N GLN A 426 28.73 -28.20 45.01
CA GLN A 426 30.18 -28.34 45.13
C GLN A 426 30.63 -28.67 46.55
N ALA A 427 29.95 -28.11 47.57
CA ALA A 427 30.18 -28.39 48.97
C ALA A 427 29.54 -29.72 49.44
N GLY A 428 28.80 -30.43 48.58
CA GLY A 428 28.12 -31.69 48.93
C GLY A 428 26.82 -31.53 49.72
N LEU A 429 26.24 -30.31 49.75
CA LEU A 429 25.05 -29.95 50.55
C LEU A 429 23.74 -30.00 49.75
N SER A 430 23.75 -30.17 48.45
CA SER A 430 22.58 -30.29 47.57
C SER A 430 22.74 -31.39 46.53
N ALA A 431 21.63 -31.89 45.99
CA ALA A 431 21.62 -32.90 44.94
C ALA A 431 21.93 -32.23 43.57
N TYR A 432 22.46 -33.00 42.60
CA TYR A 432 22.70 -32.51 41.24
C TYR A 432 21.41 -32.15 40.50
N THR A 433 20.31 -32.83 40.80
CA THR A 433 18.97 -32.49 40.27
C THR A 433 18.54 -31.07 40.59
N ASP A 434 18.93 -30.51 41.74
CA ASP A 434 18.64 -29.12 42.11
C ASP A 434 19.44 -28.15 41.25
N VAL A 435 20.71 -28.52 40.92
CA VAL A 435 21.54 -27.74 39.98
C VAL A 435 20.88 -27.67 38.60
N VAL A 436 20.48 -28.81 38.04
CA VAL A 436 19.84 -28.87 36.73
C VAL A 436 18.55 -28.05 36.68
N THR A 437 17.72 -28.17 37.71
CA THR A 437 16.47 -27.40 37.78
C THR A 437 16.71 -25.92 37.90
N SER A 438 17.66 -25.46 38.69
CA SER A 438 18.01 -24.04 38.83
C SER A 438 18.62 -23.46 37.56
N GLN A 439 19.47 -24.22 36.87
CA GLN A 439 20.07 -23.84 35.58
C GLN A 439 19.00 -23.69 34.50
N ALA A 440 18.07 -24.64 34.40
CA ALA A 440 16.96 -24.56 33.45
C ALA A 440 16.07 -23.32 33.70
N THR A 441 15.78 -23.03 34.99
CA THR A 441 14.98 -21.87 35.40
C THR A 441 15.70 -20.56 35.05
N SER A 442 17.00 -20.46 35.35
CA SER A 442 17.82 -19.29 35.07
C SER A 442 17.93 -19.03 33.57
N LEU A 443 18.21 -20.06 32.75
CA LEU A 443 18.24 -19.96 31.30
C LEU A 443 16.89 -19.47 30.75
N SER A 444 15.79 -20.11 31.17
CA SER A 444 14.45 -19.74 30.73
C SER A 444 14.10 -18.28 31.06
N ALA A 445 14.44 -17.81 32.25
CA ALA A 445 14.19 -16.44 32.69
C ALA A 445 15.01 -15.43 31.87
N ARG A 446 16.30 -15.70 31.62
CA ARG A 446 17.16 -14.82 30.79
C ARG A 446 16.68 -14.74 29.34
N ARG A 447 16.32 -15.88 28.73
CA ARG A 447 15.74 -15.93 27.38
C ARG A 447 14.45 -15.14 27.31
N SER A 448 13.57 -15.25 28.32
CA SER A 448 12.32 -14.49 28.36
C SER A 448 12.55 -12.98 28.33
N VAL A 449 13.59 -12.46 28.99
CA VAL A 449 13.95 -11.05 28.93
C VAL A 449 14.30 -10.61 27.49
N LEU A 450 15.15 -11.38 26.79
CA LEU A 450 15.54 -11.08 25.41
C LEU A 450 14.32 -11.09 24.49
N GLN A 451 13.47 -12.10 24.60
CA GLN A 451 12.25 -12.25 23.79
C GLN A 451 11.25 -11.11 24.03
N LEU A 452 11.04 -10.68 25.27
CA LEU A 452 10.18 -9.54 25.58
C LEU A 452 10.74 -8.21 25.06
N GLN A 453 12.06 -8.07 25.08
CA GLN A 453 12.73 -6.87 24.56
C GLN A 453 12.56 -6.74 23.03
N VAL A 454 12.76 -7.83 22.26
CA VAL A 454 12.53 -7.77 20.80
C VAL A 454 11.05 -7.60 20.48
N GLN A 455 10.15 -8.22 21.23
CA GLN A 455 8.71 -8.00 21.05
C GLN A 455 8.33 -6.53 21.27
N ARG A 456 8.95 -5.82 22.23
CA ARG A 456 8.74 -4.40 22.45
C ARG A 456 9.26 -3.56 21.27
N GLN A 457 10.43 -3.91 20.68
CA GLN A 457 10.91 -3.25 19.46
C GLN A 457 9.98 -3.50 18.27
N GLN A 458 9.51 -4.72 18.10
CA GLN A 458 8.54 -5.06 17.04
C GLN A 458 7.20 -4.33 17.22
N ALA A 459 6.71 -4.20 18.46
CA ALA A 459 5.52 -3.40 18.76
C ALA A 459 5.74 -1.91 18.45
N ALA A 460 6.93 -1.39 18.67
CA ALA A 460 7.29 -0.03 18.30
C ALA A 460 7.29 0.16 16.76
N VAL A 461 7.85 -0.79 16.01
CA VAL A 461 7.77 -0.79 14.53
C VAL A 461 6.32 -0.86 14.06
N ALA A 462 5.51 -1.74 14.65
CA ALA A 462 4.09 -1.86 14.31
C ALA A 462 3.31 -0.57 14.63
N LEU A 463 3.65 0.12 15.72
CA LEU A 463 3.07 1.44 16.04
C LEU A 463 3.45 2.48 15.00
N VAL A 464 4.72 2.52 14.57
CA VAL A 464 5.18 3.39 13.46
C VAL A 464 4.38 3.13 12.19
N GLN A 465 4.22 1.86 11.80
CA GLN A 465 3.43 1.47 10.63
C GLN A 465 1.96 1.89 10.79
N ALA A 466 1.38 1.68 11.98
CA ALA A 466 0.00 2.07 12.28
C ALA A 466 -0.21 3.59 12.20
N MET A 467 0.82 4.39 12.45
CA MET A 467 0.81 5.85 12.33
C MET A 467 1.19 6.37 10.92
N GLY A 468 1.51 5.47 9.98
CA GLY A 468 1.85 5.81 8.60
C GLY A 468 3.32 6.16 8.35
N GLY A 469 4.23 5.96 9.33
CA GLY A 469 5.69 6.06 9.14
C GLY A 469 6.20 7.42 8.68
N GLY A 470 5.49 8.51 9.00
CA GLY A 470 5.85 9.86 8.54
C GLY A 470 5.30 10.25 7.16
N TRP A 471 4.59 9.36 6.48
CA TRP A 471 3.98 9.65 5.18
C TRP A 471 2.88 10.73 5.28
N GLN A 472 2.75 11.53 4.21
CA GLN A 472 1.68 12.51 4.03
C GLN A 472 1.16 12.45 2.60
N ALA A 473 -0.15 12.61 2.44
CA ALA A 473 -0.77 12.60 1.11
C ALA A 473 -0.28 13.79 0.26
N PRO A 474 0.35 13.57 -0.91
CA PRO A 474 0.92 14.65 -1.73
C PRO A 474 -0.11 15.56 -2.39
N TRP A 475 -1.39 15.13 -2.44
CA TRP A 475 -2.49 15.90 -3.05
C TRP A 475 -3.18 16.86 -2.09
N GLY A 476 -2.63 17.13 -0.92
CA GLY A 476 -3.14 18.09 0.06
C GLY A 476 -4.55 17.77 0.55
N VAL A 477 -4.72 17.61 1.84
CA VAL A 477 -6.07 17.64 2.42
C VAL A 477 -6.42 19.11 2.59
N ALA A 478 -7.31 19.65 1.76
CA ALA A 478 -7.92 20.92 2.07
C ALA A 478 -8.57 20.78 3.46
N ALA A 479 -8.01 21.50 4.44
CA ALA A 479 -8.62 21.61 5.76
C ALA A 479 -10.00 22.19 5.57
N SER A 480 -11.03 21.40 5.94
CA SER A 480 -12.42 21.87 6.03
C SER A 480 -12.65 22.45 7.41
#